data_43b7e2cf9898f56e4739292ad62bb50a
#
_entry.id   43b7e2cf9898f56e4739292ad62bb50a
#
_cell.length_a   1.000
_cell.length_b   1.000
_cell.length_c   1.000
_cell.angle_alpha   90.00
_cell.angle_beta   90.00
_cell.angle_gamma   90.00
#
_symmetry.space_group_name_H-M   'P 1'
#
loop_
_entity.id
_entity.type
_entity.pdbx_description
1 polymer ?
#
loop_
_entity_poly.entity_id
_entity_poly.type
_entity_poly.pdbx_seq_one_letter_code
_entity_poly.pdbx_strand_id
1 'polypeptide(L)' 'MEDAIFKTAVAAVASGDYCESDIKTIKNHINFLNKQQSTLKRQMEKETNEFVKNKDKHQMELKNIRSDIKELKHLLKTI' A
#
# COMPACT_ATOMS: atom_id res chain seq x y z
N MET A 1 -15.68 2.03 1.13
CA MET A 1 -16.10 2.26 -0.23
C MET A 1 -14.98 2.10 -1.23
N GLU A 2 -13.89 2.85 -1.10
CA GLU A 2 -12.70 2.58 -1.90
C GLU A 2 -12.14 1.19 -1.67
N ASP A 3 -12.25 0.68 -0.43
CA ASP A 3 -11.78 -0.65 -0.07
C ASP A 3 -12.52 -1.76 -0.82
N ALA A 4 -13.82 -1.61 -1.03
CA ALA A 4 -14.62 -2.61 -1.76
C ALA A 4 -14.21 -2.67 -3.23
N ILE A 5 -14.00 -1.52 -3.87
CA ILE A 5 -13.56 -1.44 -5.26
C ILE A 5 -12.16 -2.04 -5.40
N PHE A 6 -11.26 -1.72 -4.48
CA PHE A 6 -9.91 -2.25 -4.47
C PHE A 6 -9.89 -3.77 -4.28
N LYS A 7 -10.64 -4.28 -3.32
CA LYS A 7 -10.73 -5.73 -3.07
C LYS A 7 -11.28 -6.47 -4.28
N THR A 8 -12.28 -5.90 -4.93
CA THR A 8 -12.85 -6.47 -6.16
C THR A 8 -11.81 -6.52 -7.27
N ALA A 9 -11.02 -5.45 -7.44
CA ALA A 9 -9.95 -5.40 -8.42
C ALA A 9 -8.88 -6.45 -8.15
N VAL A 10 -8.45 -6.59 -6.90
CA VAL A 10 -7.46 -7.59 -6.51
C VAL A 10 -7.97 -9.00 -6.78
N ALA A 11 -9.22 -9.29 -6.42
CA ALA A 11 -9.82 -10.59 -6.66
C ALA A 11 -9.94 -10.89 -8.15
N ALA A 12 -10.30 -9.91 -8.97
CA ALA A 12 -10.40 -10.06 -10.42
C ALA A 12 -9.05 -10.40 -11.02
N VAL A 13 -7.99 -9.70 -10.63
CA VAL A 13 -6.64 -9.96 -11.14
C VAL A 13 -6.15 -11.33 -10.67
N ALA A 14 -6.39 -11.68 -9.42
CA ALA A 14 -5.98 -12.97 -8.87
C ALA A 14 -6.67 -14.15 -9.57
N SER A 15 -7.91 -13.98 -9.99
CA SER A 15 -8.66 -15.01 -10.70
C SER A 15 -8.42 -15.03 -12.21
N GLY A 16 -7.74 -14.02 -12.73
CA GLY A 16 -7.48 -13.88 -14.17
C GLY A 16 -8.62 -13.24 -14.95
N ASP A 17 -9.69 -12.84 -14.29
CA ASP A 17 -10.86 -12.24 -14.92
C ASP A 17 -10.87 -10.71 -14.63
N TYR A 18 -9.86 -10.03 -15.14
CA TYR A 18 -9.64 -8.62 -14.90
C TYR A 18 -9.77 -7.79 -16.19
N CYS A 19 -10.02 -6.49 -16.01
CA CYS A 19 -10.01 -5.51 -17.10
C CYS A 19 -9.02 -4.39 -16.79
N GLU A 20 -8.82 -3.48 -17.75
CA GLU A 20 -7.90 -2.35 -17.58
C GLU A 20 -8.27 -1.48 -16.36
N SER A 21 -9.56 -1.35 -16.08
CA SER A 21 -10.05 -0.60 -14.93
C SER A 21 -9.54 -1.19 -13.61
N ASP A 22 -9.52 -2.51 -13.49
CA ASP A 22 -9.01 -3.19 -12.31
C ASP A 22 -7.52 -2.95 -12.12
N ILE A 23 -6.75 -3.04 -13.20
CA ILE A 23 -5.31 -2.78 -13.16
C ILE A 23 -5.04 -1.34 -12.74
N LYS A 24 -5.79 -0.39 -13.30
CA LYS A 24 -5.67 1.02 -12.95
C LYS A 24 -5.97 1.27 -11.48
N THR A 25 -7.01 0.64 -10.95
CA THR A 25 -7.38 0.73 -9.53
C THR A 25 -6.23 0.26 -8.64
N ILE A 26 -5.61 -0.87 -8.97
CA ILE A 26 -4.48 -1.41 -8.20
C ILE A 26 -3.28 -0.47 -8.28
N LYS A 27 -2.94 0.03 -9.46
CA LYS A 27 -1.83 0.98 -9.64
C LYS A 27 -2.05 2.26 -8.84
N ASN A 28 -3.27 2.78 -8.83
CA ASN A 28 -3.60 3.98 -8.05
C ASN A 28 -3.45 3.71 -6.55
N HIS A 29 -3.82 2.53 -6.10
CA HIS A 29 -3.65 2.15 -4.70
C HIS A 29 -2.17 2.04 -4.31
N ILE A 30 -1.33 1.49 -5.19
CA ILE A 30 0.12 1.44 -4.98
C ILE A 30 0.68 2.86 -4.85
N ASN A 31 0.25 3.79 -5.70
CA ASN A 31 0.67 5.18 -5.62
C ASN A 31 0.25 5.83 -4.30
N PHE A 32 -0.95 5.54 -3.84
CA PHE A 32 -1.45 6.01 -2.55
C PHE A 32 -0.58 5.48 -1.40
N LEU A 33 -0.26 4.20 -1.41
CA LEU A 33 0.60 3.58 -0.40
C LEU A 33 2.01 4.17 -0.42
N ASN A 34 2.56 4.45 -1.61
CA ASN A 34 3.86 5.10 -1.72
C ASN A 34 3.86 6.49 -1.08
N LYS A 35 2.79 7.25 -1.28
CA LYS A 35 2.64 8.57 -0.63
C LYS A 35 2.54 8.45 0.87
N GLN A 36 1.78 7.48 1.37
CA GLN A 36 1.69 7.20 2.81
C GLN A 36 3.05 6.84 3.39
N GLN A 37 3.81 6.02 2.69
CA GLN A 37 5.15 5.63 3.11
C GLN A 37 6.06 6.85 3.26
N SER A 38 6.04 7.76 2.29
CA SER A 38 6.83 8.99 2.34
C SER A 38 6.41 9.88 3.51
N THR A 39 5.11 10.02 3.74
CA THR A 39 4.57 10.82 4.83
C THR A 39 5.00 10.25 6.18
N LEU A 40 4.89 8.94 6.36
CA LEU A 40 5.30 8.27 7.59
C LEU A 40 6.79 8.43 7.86
N LYS A 41 7.63 8.31 6.83
CA LYS A 41 9.07 8.52 6.96
C LYS A 41 9.38 9.92 7.46
N ARG A 42 8.71 10.94 6.91
CA ARG A 42 8.89 12.33 7.36
C ARG A 42 8.46 12.52 8.80
N GLN A 43 7.33 11.92 9.19
CA GLN A 43 6.86 11.98 10.57
C GLN A 43 7.84 11.31 11.52
N MET A 44 8.38 10.16 11.14
CA MET A 44 9.38 9.45 11.94
C MET A 44 10.64 10.29 12.14
N GLU A 45 11.11 10.98 11.10
CA GLU A 45 12.27 11.85 11.20
C GLU A 45 12.04 13.02 12.17
N LYS A 46 10.83 13.59 12.17
CA LYS A 46 10.48 14.67 13.09
C LYS A 46 10.33 14.20 14.52
N GLU A 47 9.87 12.98 14.74
CA GLU A 47 9.58 12.42 16.05
C GLU A 47 10.77 11.71 16.70
N THR A 48 11.90 11.65 16.01
CA THR A 48 13.07 10.86 16.42
C THR A 48 13.57 11.20 17.83
N ASN A 49 13.29 12.40 18.33
CA ASN A 49 13.76 12.86 19.64
C ASN A 49 12.68 12.94 20.72
N GLU A 50 11.40 12.69 20.39
CA GLU A 50 10.33 12.98 21.35
C GLU A 50 9.58 11.75 21.88
N PHE A 51 9.29 10.71 21.08
CA PHE A 51 8.52 9.57 21.58
C PHE A 51 8.91 8.25 20.90
N VAL A 52 9.63 7.43 21.65
CA VAL A 52 10.02 6.08 21.22
C VAL A 52 8.80 5.21 20.89
N LYS A 53 7.70 5.37 21.61
CA LYS A 53 6.49 4.57 21.40
C LYS A 53 5.85 4.80 20.04
N ASN A 54 5.80 6.06 19.59
CA ASN A 54 5.25 6.40 18.28
C ASN A 54 6.14 5.90 17.14
N LYS A 55 7.44 5.88 17.37
CA LYS A 55 8.41 5.38 16.39
C LYS A 55 8.17 3.91 16.07
N ASP A 56 7.98 3.08 17.08
CA ASP A 56 7.73 1.66 16.90
C ASP A 56 6.42 1.42 16.14
N LYS A 57 5.38 2.16 16.48
CA LYS A 57 4.10 2.08 15.78
C LYS A 57 4.24 2.47 14.30
N HIS A 58 4.95 3.55 14.03
CA HIS A 58 5.17 4.02 12.66
C HIS A 58 6.03 3.04 11.86
N GLN A 59 7.03 2.42 12.47
CA GLN A 59 7.84 1.39 11.81
C GLN A 59 7.00 0.19 11.44
N MET A 60 6.07 -0.21 12.30
CA MET A 60 5.16 -1.32 12.04
C MET A 60 4.23 -1.01 10.87
N GLU A 61 3.65 0.21 10.86
CA GLU A 61 2.81 0.67 9.76
C GLU A 61 3.59 0.72 8.44
N LEU A 62 4.83 1.21 8.47
CA LEU A 62 5.71 1.25 7.30
C LEU A 62 5.99 -0.14 6.76
N LYS A 63 6.27 -1.09 7.64
CA LYS A 63 6.51 -2.47 7.27
C LYS A 63 5.29 -3.07 6.57
N ASN A 64 4.10 -2.82 7.12
CA ASN A 64 2.85 -3.29 6.53
C ASN A 64 2.60 -2.66 5.16
N ILE A 65 2.83 -1.36 5.03
CA ILE A 65 2.67 -0.65 3.75
C ILE A 65 3.63 -1.21 2.71
N ARG A 66 4.88 -1.43 3.05
CA ARG A 66 5.88 -2.02 2.15
C ARG A 66 5.50 -3.42 1.70
N SER A 67 4.98 -4.22 2.63
CA SER A 67 4.51 -5.56 2.34
C SER A 67 3.34 -5.53 1.36
N ASP A 68 2.38 -4.63 1.58
CA ASP A 68 1.23 -4.48 0.70
C ASP A 68 1.65 -4.05 -0.70
N ILE A 69 2.57 -3.08 -0.80
CA ILE A 69 3.10 -2.63 -2.09
C ILE A 69 3.76 -3.79 -2.82
N LYS A 70 4.56 -4.57 -2.12
CA LYS A 70 5.26 -5.71 -2.71
C LYS A 70 4.28 -6.76 -3.24
N GLU A 71 3.25 -7.07 -2.48
CA GLU A 71 2.23 -8.03 -2.89
C GLU A 71 1.47 -7.55 -4.12
N LEU A 72 1.09 -6.27 -4.14
CA LEU A 72 0.37 -5.69 -5.27
C LEU A 72 1.22 -5.64 -6.53
N LYS A 73 2.49 -5.28 -6.41
CA LYS A 73 3.42 -5.30 -7.55
C LYS A 73 3.62 -6.70 -8.08
N HIS A 74 3.70 -7.69 -7.19
CA HIS A 74 3.82 -9.09 -7.59
C HIS A 74 2.56 -9.55 -8.33
N LEU A 75 1.40 -9.17 -7.83
CA LEU A 75 0.13 -9.48 -8.48
C LEU A 75 0.09 -8.91 -9.90
N LEU A 76 0.55 -7.66 -10.08
CA LEU A 76 0.59 -7.04 -11.41
C LEU A 76 1.59 -7.72 -12.36
N LYS A 77 2.65 -8.31 -11.83
CA LYS A 77 3.62 -9.05 -12.65
C LYS A 77 3.08 -10.35 -13.21
N THR A 78 2.06 -10.92 -12.57
CA THR A 78 1.45 -12.15 -13.06
C THR A 78 0.52 -11.92 -14.25
N ILE A 79 0.27 -10.68 -14.57
CA ILE A 79 -0.49 -10.26 -15.74
C ILE A 79 0.45 -10.23 -16.97
#